data_1b10675aa94af258461dbce65ff1ea7c
#
_entry.id   1b10675aa94af258461dbce65ff1ea7c
#
_cell.length_a   1.000
_cell.length_b   1.000
_cell.length_c   1.000
_cell.angle_alpha   90.00
_cell.angle_beta   90.00
_cell.angle_gamma   90.00
#
_symmetry.space_group_name_H-M   'P 1'
#
loop_
_entity.id
_entity.type
_entity.pdbx_description
1 polymer ?
#
loop_
_entity_poly.entity_id
_entity_poly.type
_entity_poly.pdbx_seq_one_letter_code
_entity_poly.pdbx_strand_id
1 'polypeptide(L)'
;MLQTLKAVPETDRHRAREERRLHFYAKGDNIPILSQGIWQVAQGLVQLGTLYPTGEEGLLGWVGPSMCFSLSFSCLQTYHAKALSDVYLMWFSLREVEASPHLAQEMFPQLIRRMRQVEAILAISSQRKVEDRLIQLLLLLKQDMGEAVAEGTRLRVRLTHYDLATALATSRVTITRMLGKLRRDGMISLDSKRHIVIKHGDFFSMTHCPVLTEWYHNDENFL
;
A
#
# COMPACT_ATOMS: atom_id res chain seq x y z
N MET A 1 -42.12 -17.78 1.47
CA MET A 1 -41.58 -18.43 2.67
C MET A 1 -40.13 -17.97 2.83
N LEU A 2 -39.90 -16.92 3.61
CA LEU A 2 -38.57 -16.37 3.89
C LEU A 2 -37.94 -17.21 5.00
N GLN A 3 -36.91 -18.01 4.66
CA GLN A 3 -36.11 -18.71 5.66
C GLN A 3 -35.25 -17.68 6.41
N THR A 4 -35.49 -17.53 7.68
CA THR A 4 -34.68 -16.71 8.60
C THR A 4 -33.28 -17.30 8.69
N LEU A 5 -32.29 -16.63 8.13
CA LEU A 5 -30.88 -16.96 8.30
C LEU A 5 -30.54 -16.83 9.80
N LYS A 6 -30.29 -17.96 10.46
CA LYS A 6 -29.80 -17.99 11.84
C LYS A 6 -28.44 -17.29 11.90
N ALA A 7 -28.35 -16.25 12.69
CA ALA A 7 -27.10 -15.58 12.99
C ALA A 7 -26.11 -16.57 13.65
N VAL A 8 -24.91 -16.69 13.09
CA VAL A 8 -23.82 -17.48 13.67
C VAL A 8 -23.38 -16.81 14.97
N PRO A 9 -23.24 -17.54 16.09
CA PRO A 9 -22.83 -16.97 17.38
C PRO A 9 -21.46 -16.26 17.29
N GLU A 10 -21.31 -15.16 17.99
CA GLU A 10 -20.06 -14.35 18.01
C GLU A 10 -18.83 -15.14 18.47
N THR A 11 -19.02 -16.12 19.36
CA THR A 11 -17.97 -17.04 19.82
C THR A 11 -17.38 -17.93 18.73
N ASP A 12 -18.18 -18.36 17.75
CA ASP A 12 -17.68 -19.15 16.61
C ASP A 12 -16.90 -18.28 15.60
N ARG A 13 -17.20 -16.99 15.55
CA ARG A 13 -16.51 -16.01 14.69
C ARG A 13 -15.09 -15.71 15.18
N HIS A 14 -14.88 -15.61 16.49
CA HIS A 14 -13.53 -15.45 17.07
C HIS A 14 -12.69 -16.71 16.90
N ARG A 15 -13.28 -17.90 17.10
CA ARG A 15 -12.58 -19.18 16.92
C ARG A 15 -12.14 -19.43 15.48
N ALA A 16 -12.97 -19.12 14.50
CA ALA A 16 -12.59 -19.23 13.08
C ALA A 16 -11.46 -18.26 12.67
N ARG A 17 -11.30 -17.13 13.38
CA ARG A 17 -10.17 -16.21 13.21
C ARG A 17 -8.87 -16.74 13.83
N GLU A 18 -8.95 -17.43 14.98
CA GLU A 18 -7.78 -17.98 15.67
C GLU A 18 -7.21 -19.24 14.99
N GLU A 19 -8.01 -20.00 14.24
CA GLU A 19 -7.57 -21.18 13.49
C GLU A 19 -6.93 -20.87 12.13
N ARG A 20 -6.98 -19.63 11.65
CA ARG A 20 -6.33 -19.25 10.40
C ARG A 20 -4.83 -19.17 10.58
N ARG A 21 -4.11 -20.04 9.89
CA ARG A 21 -2.65 -20.04 9.90
C ARG A 21 -2.14 -18.73 9.28
N LEU A 22 -1.35 -18.01 10.05
CA LEU A 22 -0.56 -16.89 9.54
C LEU A 22 0.57 -17.46 8.69
N HIS A 23 0.69 -16.98 7.47
CA HIS A 23 1.80 -17.29 6.58
C HIS A 23 2.87 -16.20 6.72
N PHE A 24 4.08 -16.60 7.05
CA PHE A 24 5.21 -15.70 7.20
C PHE A 24 6.03 -15.66 5.91
N TYR A 25 6.42 -14.45 5.51
CA TYR A 25 7.38 -14.20 4.44
C TYR A 25 8.40 -13.18 4.93
N ALA A 26 9.69 -13.50 4.77
CA ALA A 26 10.76 -12.58 5.12
C ALA A 26 10.87 -11.43 4.14
N LYS A 27 11.46 -10.33 4.57
CA LYS A 27 11.74 -9.19 3.70
C LYS A 27 12.51 -9.62 2.44
N GLY A 28 11.96 -9.30 1.29
CA GLY A 28 12.51 -9.60 -0.04
C GLY A 28 11.90 -10.83 -0.70
N ASP A 29 11.16 -11.66 0.04
CA ASP A 29 10.51 -12.83 -0.51
C ASP A 29 9.40 -12.48 -1.51
N ASN A 30 9.25 -13.32 -2.53
CA ASN A 30 8.09 -13.30 -3.41
C ASN A 30 6.95 -14.07 -2.77
N ILE A 31 5.77 -13.43 -2.73
CA ILE A 31 4.57 -14.02 -2.17
C ILE A 31 3.81 -14.73 -3.28
N PRO A 32 3.47 -16.03 -3.13
CA PRO A 32 2.71 -16.75 -4.14
C PRO A 32 1.35 -16.11 -4.38
N ILE A 33 1.05 -15.83 -5.63
CA ILE A 33 -0.26 -15.28 -6.05
C ILE A 33 -1.11 -16.43 -6.56
N LEU A 34 -2.15 -16.76 -5.80
CA LEU A 34 -3.08 -17.84 -6.12
C LEU A 34 -4.38 -17.25 -6.67
N SER A 35 -4.90 -17.85 -7.76
CA SER A 35 -6.06 -17.33 -8.48
C SER A 35 -7.41 -17.49 -7.78
N GLN A 36 -7.48 -18.32 -6.72
CA GLN A 36 -8.74 -18.68 -6.07
C GLN A 36 -8.90 -18.15 -4.64
N GLY A 37 -8.20 -17.08 -4.30
CA GLY A 37 -8.31 -16.52 -2.97
C GLY A 37 -7.69 -15.15 -2.81
N ILE A 38 -7.81 -14.63 -1.61
CA ILE A 38 -7.43 -13.29 -1.21
C ILE A 38 -6.42 -13.39 -0.08
N TRP A 39 -5.30 -12.71 -0.22
CA TRP A 39 -4.39 -12.44 0.87
C TRP A 39 -4.82 -11.17 1.62
N GLN A 40 -4.87 -11.24 2.94
CA GLN A 40 -4.97 -10.07 3.81
C GLN A 40 -3.67 -9.91 4.60
N VAL A 41 -3.13 -8.72 4.64
CA VAL A 41 -1.94 -8.40 5.43
C VAL A 41 -2.34 -8.23 6.89
N ALA A 42 -1.83 -9.11 7.77
CA ALA A 42 -1.97 -8.93 9.22
C ALA A 42 -0.89 -7.98 9.76
N GLN A 43 0.34 -8.11 9.25
CA GLN A 43 1.47 -7.27 9.64
C GLN A 43 2.47 -7.14 8.49
N GLY A 44 3.16 -6.00 8.44
CA GLY A 44 4.20 -5.72 7.45
C GLY A 44 3.68 -4.98 6.22
N LEU A 45 4.48 -4.94 5.17
CA LEU A 45 4.18 -4.26 3.93
C LEU A 45 4.56 -5.11 2.72
N VAL A 46 3.62 -5.21 1.78
CA VAL A 46 3.77 -5.92 0.51
C VAL A 46 3.76 -4.90 -0.63
N GLN A 47 4.68 -5.04 -1.58
CA GLN A 47 4.66 -4.32 -2.85
C GLN A 47 3.97 -5.19 -3.90
N LEU A 48 3.05 -4.60 -4.63
CA LEU A 48 2.42 -5.20 -5.80
C LEU A 48 3.04 -4.62 -7.05
N GLY A 49 3.36 -5.47 -8.01
CA GLY A 49 4.01 -5.08 -9.24
C GLY A 49 3.58 -5.91 -10.44
N THR A 50 4.06 -5.48 -11.58
CA THR A 50 3.98 -6.22 -12.84
C THR A 50 5.35 -6.22 -13.51
N LEU A 51 5.64 -7.24 -14.29
CA LEU A 51 6.88 -7.37 -15.05
C LEU A 51 6.57 -7.20 -16.53
N TYR A 52 7.25 -6.25 -17.17
CA TYR A 52 7.14 -6.04 -18.60
C TYR A 52 8.03 -7.02 -19.38
N PRO A 53 7.74 -7.30 -20.67
CA PRO A 53 8.60 -8.14 -21.52
C PRO A 53 10.03 -7.62 -21.65
N THR A 54 10.25 -6.33 -21.40
CA THR A 54 11.59 -5.68 -21.37
C THR A 54 12.42 -6.06 -20.14
N GLY A 55 11.82 -6.75 -19.15
CA GLY A 55 12.41 -7.04 -17.85
C GLY A 55 12.27 -5.90 -16.83
N GLU A 56 11.63 -4.81 -17.21
CA GLU A 56 11.34 -3.70 -16.29
C GLU A 56 10.16 -4.03 -15.38
N GLU A 57 10.25 -3.59 -14.13
CA GLU A 57 9.15 -3.72 -13.16
C GLU A 57 8.27 -2.47 -13.16
N GLY A 58 6.95 -2.66 -13.14
CA GLY A 58 5.97 -1.60 -12.90
C GLY A 58 5.37 -1.70 -11.52
N LEU A 59 5.26 -0.57 -10.81
CA LEU A 59 4.57 -0.53 -9.52
C LEU A 59 3.05 -0.47 -9.72
N LEU A 60 2.34 -1.33 -8.99
CA LEU A 60 0.88 -1.31 -8.89
C LEU A 60 0.39 -0.74 -7.55
N GLY A 61 1.27 -0.69 -6.54
CA GLY A 61 1.00 -0.12 -5.23
C GLY A 61 1.56 -0.93 -4.07
N TRP A 62 1.10 -0.58 -2.87
CA TRP A 62 1.49 -1.23 -1.62
C TRP A 62 0.27 -1.69 -0.84
N VAL A 63 0.45 -2.77 -0.09
CA VAL A 63 -0.59 -3.36 0.75
C VAL A 63 -0.05 -3.47 2.17
N GLY A 64 -0.59 -2.66 3.05
CA GLY A 64 -0.26 -2.64 4.48
C GLY A 64 -1.28 -3.42 5.33
N PRO A 65 -1.15 -3.32 6.66
CA PRO A 65 -2.04 -4.02 7.59
C PRO A 65 -3.52 -3.77 7.31
N SER A 66 -4.31 -4.81 7.46
CA SER A 66 -5.74 -4.89 7.14
C SER A 66 -6.11 -4.78 5.66
N MET A 67 -5.20 -4.44 4.76
CA MET A 67 -5.47 -4.40 3.32
C MET A 67 -5.38 -5.78 2.68
N CYS A 68 -6.10 -5.93 1.56
CA CYS A 68 -6.19 -7.18 0.81
C CYS A 68 -5.60 -7.06 -0.60
N PHE A 69 -5.11 -8.18 -1.12
CA PHE A 69 -4.70 -8.30 -2.52
C PHE A 69 -4.99 -9.71 -3.06
N SER A 70 -5.22 -9.81 -4.36
CA SER A 70 -5.53 -11.06 -5.06
C SER A 70 -5.23 -10.91 -6.55
N LEU A 71 -4.93 -12.02 -7.21
CA LEU A 71 -4.89 -12.06 -8.67
C LEU A 71 -6.28 -11.79 -9.27
N SER A 72 -7.34 -12.22 -8.58
CA SER A 72 -8.73 -12.00 -9.03
C SER A 72 -9.13 -10.52 -9.10
N PHE A 73 -8.34 -9.62 -8.49
CA PHE A 73 -8.53 -8.17 -8.58
C PHE A 73 -7.74 -7.54 -9.72
N SER A 74 -7.01 -8.33 -10.51
CA SER A 74 -6.14 -7.87 -11.58
C SER A 74 -6.45 -8.56 -12.90
N CYS A 75 -6.29 -7.83 -13.99
CA CYS A 75 -6.32 -8.38 -15.35
C CYS A 75 -4.89 -8.62 -15.91
N LEU A 76 -3.85 -8.39 -15.12
CA LEU A 76 -2.47 -8.48 -15.56
C LEU A 76 -1.93 -9.90 -15.44
N GLN A 77 -1.33 -10.41 -16.51
CA GLN A 77 -0.73 -11.77 -16.54
C GLN A 77 0.53 -11.88 -15.68
N THR A 78 1.28 -10.77 -15.55
CA THR A 78 2.58 -10.72 -14.85
C THR A 78 2.48 -10.05 -13.49
N TYR A 79 1.30 -10.17 -12.85
CA TYR A 79 1.07 -9.64 -11.50
C TYR A 79 1.91 -10.40 -10.47
N HIS A 80 2.65 -9.68 -9.63
CA HIS A 80 3.46 -10.26 -8.56
C HIS A 80 3.37 -9.45 -7.26
N ALA A 81 3.72 -10.11 -6.16
CA ALA A 81 3.76 -9.50 -4.83
C ALA A 81 5.09 -9.81 -4.15
N LYS A 82 5.71 -8.80 -3.53
CA LYS A 82 7.00 -8.88 -2.86
C LYS A 82 6.91 -8.28 -1.46
N ALA A 83 7.45 -8.97 -0.48
CA ALA A 83 7.56 -8.51 0.90
C ALA A 83 8.60 -7.39 1.02
N LEU A 84 8.20 -6.16 1.39
CA LEU A 84 9.11 -5.03 1.64
C LEU A 84 9.63 -5.01 3.09
N SER A 85 8.96 -5.67 4.00
CA SER A 85 9.36 -5.97 5.37
C SER A 85 9.05 -7.44 5.65
N ASP A 86 9.36 -7.93 6.83
CA ASP A 86 8.77 -9.18 7.30
C ASP A 86 7.25 -9.02 7.35
N VAL A 87 6.52 -9.97 6.75
CA VAL A 87 5.06 -9.92 6.63
C VAL A 87 4.40 -11.18 7.16
N TYR A 88 3.22 -10.99 7.76
CA TYR A 88 2.31 -12.05 8.15
C TYR A 88 1.01 -11.87 7.37
N LEU A 89 0.61 -12.91 6.66
CA LEU A 89 -0.55 -12.90 5.77
C LEU A 89 -1.57 -13.95 6.21
N MET A 90 -2.85 -13.60 6.08
CA MET A 90 -3.97 -14.53 6.22
C MET A 90 -4.54 -14.84 4.83
N TRP A 91 -4.82 -16.11 4.59
CA TRP A 91 -5.43 -16.56 3.35
C TRP A 91 -6.92 -16.80 3.50
N PHE A 92 -7.69 -16.31 2.53
CA PHE A 92 -9.13 -16.52 2.41
C PHE A 92 -9.45 -17.07 1.02
N SER A 93 -10.14 -18.18 0.91
CA SER A 93 -10.63 -18.65 -0.39
C SER A 93 -11.76 -17.73 -0.89
N LEU A 94 -11.88 -17.56 -2.20
CA LEU A 94 -13.00 -16.78 -2.78
C LEU A 94 -14.34 -17.36 -2.38
N ARG A 95 -14.48 -18.71 -2.37
CA ARG A 95 -15.71 -19.39 -1.93
C ARG A 95 -16.10 -19.07 -0.51
N GLU A 96 -15.12 -18.96 0.38
CA GLU A 96 -15.35 -18.58 1.78
C GLU A 96 -15.85 -17.14 1.90
N VAL A 97 -15.28 -16.23 1.12
CA VAL A 97 -15.71 -14.82 1.10
C VAL A 97 -17.11 -14.69 0.50
N GLU A 98 -17.39 -15.40 -0.61
CA GLU A 98 -18.71 -15.42 -1.26
C GLU A 98 -19.80 -16.02 -0.35
N ALA A 99 -19.46 -17.04 0.44
CA ALA A 99 -20.39 -17.68 1.36
C ALA A 99 -20.61 -16.88 2.67
N SER A 100 -19.78 -15.89 3.00
CA SER A 100 -19.83 -15.12 4.23
C SER A 100 -20.04 -13.63 3.98
N PRO A 101 -21.31 -13.14 4.09
CA PRO A 101 -21.61 -11.70 3.97
C PRO A 101 -20.78 -10.83 4.91
N HIS A 102 -20.47 -11.34 6.10
CA HIS A 102 -19.65 -10.64 7.07
C HIS A 102 -18.21 -10.42 6.59
N LEU A 103 -17.57 -11.46 6.03
CA LEU A 103 -16.22 -11.33 5.44
C LEU A 103 -16.22 -10.36 4.27
N ALA A 104 -17.23 -10.43 3.40
CA ALA A 104 -17.37 -9.52 2.29
C ALA A 104 -17.50 -8.06 2.77
N GLN A 105 -18.30 -7.82 3.81
CA GLN A 105 -18.44 -6.50 4.44
C GLN A 105 -17.12 -6.00 5.06
N GLU A 106 -16.36 -6.88 5.73
CA GLU A 106 -15.04 -6.52 6.29
C GLU A 106 -14.00 -6.19 5.20
N MET A 107 -14.08 -6.85 4.05
CA MET A 107 -13.14 -6.65 2.94
C MET A 107 -13.49 -5.45 2.05
N PHE A 108 -14.75 -5.03 2.00
CA PHE A 108 -15.20 -3.96 1.12
C PHE A 108 -14.47 -2.62 1.35
N PRO A 109 -14.31 -2.11 2.58
CA PRO A 109 -13.52 -0.90 2.84
C PRO A 109 -12.06 -1.02 2.36
N GLN A 110 -11.49 -2.24 2.43
CA GLN A 110 -10.13 -2.52 1.98
C GLN A 110 -10.00 -2.38 0.46
N LEU A 111 -11.01 -2.84 -0.27
CA LEU A 111 -11.06 -2.70 -1.73
C LEU A 111 -11.22 -1.23 -2.13
N ILE A 112 -12.05 -0.46 -1.42
CA ILE A 112 -12.19 0.98 -1.63
C ILE A 112 -10.84 1.68 -1.41
N ARG A 113 -10.17 1.38 -0.29
CA ARG A 113 -8.84 1.94 0.00
C ARG A 113 -7.83 1.60 -1.09
N ARG A 114 -7.85 0.37 -1.59
CA ARG A 114 -6.99 -0.08 -2.68
C ARG A 114 -7.29 0.67 -3.98
N MET A 115 -8.56 0.84 -4.33
CA MET A 115 -8.98 1.59 -5.53
C MET A 115 -8.50 3.04 -5.46
N ARG A 116 -8.71 3.72 -4.33
CA ARG A 116 -8.20 5.09 -4.10
C ARG A 116 -6.69 5.19 -4.28
N GLN A 117 -5.92 4.23 -3.74
CA GLN A 117 -4.47 4.20 -3.91
C GLN A 117 -4.06 4.07 -5.39
N VAL A 118 -4.74 3.20 -6.15
CA VAL A 118 -4.46 3.01 -7.59
C VAL A 118 -4.77 4.30 -8.36
N GLU A 119 -5.88 4.97 -8.09
CA GLU A 119 -6.23 6.25 -8.70
C GLU A 119 -5.20 7.33 -8.37
N ALA A 120 -4.75 7.40 -7.11
CA ALA A 120 -3.70 8.33 -6.69
C ALA A 120 -2.38 8.07 -7.45
N ILE A 121 -1.95 6.82 -7.55
CA ILE A 121 -0.75 6.43 -8.30
C ILE A 121 -0.89 6.79 -9.78
N LEU A 122 -2.05 6.57 -10.39
CA LEU A 122 -2.33 6.94 -11.77
C LEU A 122 -2.24 8.46 -11.97
N ALA A 123 -2.86 9.25 -11.08
CA ALA A 123 -2.82 10.71 -11.11
C ALA A 123 -1.38 11.24 -10.94
N ILE A 124 -0.60 10.65 -10.03
CA ILE A 124 0.82 10.96 -9.83
C ILE A 124 1.61 10.68 -11.12
N SER A 125 1.40 9.50 -11.71
CA SER A 125 2.12 9.07 -12.92
C SER A 125 1.83 9.94 -14.13
N SER A 126 0.66 10.57 -14.19
CA SER A 126 0.23 11.45 -15.28
C SER A 126 0.90 12.82 -15.26
N GLN A 127 1.61 13.19 -14.19
CA GLN A 127 2.28 14.47 -14.09
C GLN A 127 3.58 14.51 -14.89
N ARG A 128 3.85 15.66 -15.51
CA ARG A 128 5.02 15.81 -16.39
C ARG A 128 6.34 15.85 -15.64
N LYS A 129 6.40 16.56 -14.49
CA LYS A 129 7.64 16.76 -13.76
C LYS A 129 7.88 15.62 -12.77
N VAL A 130 9.04 14.97 -12.85
CA VAL A 130 9.42 13.89 -11.96
C VAL A 130 9.54 14.38 -10.51
N GLU A 131 9.89 15.65 -10.28
CA GLU A 131 9.96 16.25 -8.95
C GLU A 131 8.58 16.29 -8.29
N ASP A 132 7.56 16.76 -9.03
CA ASP A 132 6.18 16.80 -8.54
C ASP A 132 5.66 15.38 -8.26
N ARG A 133 5.95 14.42 -9.16
CA ARG A 133 5.63 13.00 -8.94
C ARG A 133 6.26 12.45 -7.68
N LEU A 134 7.54 12.75 -7.42
CA LEU A 134 8.23 12.27 -6.22
C LEU A 134 7.63 12.86 -4.94
N ILE A 135 7.36 14.16 -4.92
CA ILE A 135 6.75 14.83 -3.76
C ILE A 135 5.39 14.22 -3.45
N GLN A 136 4.54 14.06 -4.45
CA GLN A 136 3.21 13.47 -4.25
C GLN A 136 3.25 12.00 -3.88
N LEU A 137 4.19 11.23 -4.43
CA LEU A 137 4.41 9.86 -4.01
C LEU A 137 4.81 9.79 -2.53
N LEU A 138 5.70 10.67 -2.07
CA LEU A 138 6.09 10.73 -0.65
C LEU A 138 4.90 11.10 0.25
N LEU A 139 4.00 11.97 -0.20
CA LEU A 139 2.78 12.30 0.52
C LEU A 139 1.81 11.12 0.59
N LEU A 140 1.61 10.40 -0.52
CA LEU A 140 0.80 9.18 -0.53
C LEU A 140 1.38 8.13 0.43
N LEU A 141 2.69 7.91 0.39
CA LEU A 141 3.38 6.99 1.29
C LEU A 141 3.29 7.43 2.76
N LYS A 142 3.34 8.75 3.02
CA LYS A 142 3.11 9.31 4.37
C LYS A 142 1.74 8.90 4.92
N GLN A 143 0.71 8.98 4.09
CA GLN A 143 -0.65 8.58 4.47
C GLN A 143 -0.77 7.07 4.69
N ASP A 144 -0.27 6.26 3.74
CA ASP A 144 -0.46 4.82 3.76
C ASP A 144 0.39 4.10 4.81
N MET A 145 1.59 4.59 5.07
CA MET A 145 2.58 3.91 5.93
C MET A 145 3.40 4.85 6.82
N GLY A 146 2.89 6.05 7.06
CA GLY A 146 3.54 7.01 7.94
C GLY A 146 3.39 6.64 9.42
N GLU A 147 4.38 7.03 10.20
CA GLU A 147 4.40 6.94 11.66
C GLU A 147 4.85 8.28 12.22
N ALA A 148 4.10 8.85 13.13
CA ALA A 148 4.44 10.13 13.75
C ALA A 148 5.74 10.02 14.57
N VAL A 149 6.66 10.95 14.36
CA VAL A 149 7.90 11.10 15.11
C VAL A 149 8.11 12.57 15.45
N ALA A 150 9.01 12.87 16.38
CA ALA A 150 9.23 14.24 16.86
C ALA A 150 9.52 15.26 15.73
N GLU A 151 10.21 14.84 14.67
CA GLU A 151 10.62 15.71 13.56
C GLU A 151 9.61 15.75 12.39
N GLY A 152 8.55 14.93 12.41
CA GLY A 152 7.62 14.82 11.30
C GLY A 152 6.94 13.46 11.21
N THR A 153 6.89 12.91 10.01
CA THR A 153 6.33 11.57 9.75
C THR A 153 7.39 10.67 9.11
N ARG A 154 7.73 9.58 9.80
CA ARG A 154 8.65 8.55 9.31
C ARG A 154 7.89 7.52 8.46
N LEU A 155 8.42 7.16 7.31
CA LEU A 155 7.92 6.00 6.57
C LEU A 155 8.36 4.71 7.28
N ARG A 156 7.40 3.82 7.58
CA ARG A 156 7.66 2.58 8.35
C ARG A 156 8.60 1.61 7.65
N VAL A 157 8.72 1.71 6.33
CA VAL A 157 9.56 0.84 5.52
C VAL A 157 10.66 1.65 4.84
N ARG A 158 11.87 1.10 4.85
CA ARG A 158 12.98 1.66 4.10
C ARG A 158 12.79 1.38 2.61
N LEU A 159 12.45 2.41 1.86
CA LEU A 159 12.42 2.39 0.40
C LEU A 159 13.80 2.71 -0.16
N THR A 160 14.23 1.92 -1.13
CA THR A 160 15.47 2.19 -1.86
C THR A 160 15.23 3.21 -2.97
N HIS A 161 16.31 3.81 -3.47
CA HIS A 161 16.22 4.69 -4.66
C HIS A 161 15.72 3.92 -5.89
N TYR A 162 15.93 2.60 -5.94
CA TYR A 162 15.42 1.74 -6.99
C TYR A 162 13.89 1.60 -6.89
N ASP A 163 13.36 1.33 -5.68
CA ASP A 163 11.91 1.21 -5.46
C ASP A 163 11.17 2.49 -5.88
N LEU A 164 11.71 3.66 -5.51
CA LEU A 164 11.15 4.96 -5.90
C LEU A 164 11.30 5.23 -7.40
N ALA A 165 12.40 4.81 -8.01
CA ALA A 165 12.63 4.96 -9.45
C ALA A 165 11.65 4.11 -10.26
N THR A 166 11.44 2.86 -9.86
CA THR A 166 10.44 1.95 -10.44
C THR A 166 9.03 2.54 -10.29
N ALA A 167 8.69 3.02 -9.09
CA ALA A 167 7.38 3.61 -8.81
C ALA A 167 7.05 4.83 -9.69
N LEU A 168 8.06 5.61 -10.06
CA LEU A 168 7.90 6.85 -10.82
C LEU A 168 8.30 6.73 -12.30
N ALA A 169 8.56 5.51 -12.77
CA ALA A 169 9.04 5.24 -14.13
C ALA A 169 10.20 6.20 -14.52
N THR A 170 11.26 6.24 -13.69
CA THR A 170 12.41 7.13 -13.89
C THR A 170 13.71 6.44 -13.48
N SER A 171 14.86 7.11 -13.67
CA SER A 171 16.14 6.54 -13.32
C SER A 171 16.48 6.69 -11.83
N ARG A 172 17.23 5.72 -11.28
CA ARG A 172 17.79 5.77 -9.92
C ARG A 172 18.64 7.05 -9.70
N VAL A 173 19.36 7.50 -10.74
CA VAL A 173 20.19 8.71 -10.69
C VAL A 173 19.31 9.95 -10.48
N THR A 174 18.19 10.03 -11.20
CA THR A 174 17.20 11.10 -11.06
C THR A 174 16.64 11.16 -9.64
N ILE A 175 16.22 10.01 -9.10
CA ILE A 175 15.71 9.93 -7.72
C ILE A 175 16.77 10.34 -6.70
N THR A 176 18.01 9.86 -6.85
CA THR A 176 19.13 10.24 -5.96
C THR A 176 19.34 11.75 -5.91
N ARG A 177 19.33 12.40 -7.08
CA ARG A 177 19.48 13.85 -7.18
C ARG A 177 18.32 14.60 -6.51
N MET A 178 17.08 14.14 -6.75
CA MET A 178 15.87 14.79 -6.20
C MET A 178 15.75 14.63 -4.70
N LEU A 179 15.98 13.43 -4.16
CA LEU A 179 16.02 13.21 -2.71
C LEU A 179 17.13 14.05 -2.06
N GLY A 180 18.29 14.18 -2.75
CA GLY A 180 19.36 15.07 -2.29
C GLY A 180 18.93 16.53 -2.24
N LYS A 181 18.13 17.01 -3.20
CA LYS A 181 17.53 18.35 -3.19
C LYS A 181 16.56 18.49 -2.01
N LEU A 182 15.57 17.61 -1.89
CA LEU A 182 14.57 17.67 -0.81
C LEU A 182 15.22 17.65 0.61
N ARG A 183 16.35 16.94 0.75
CA ARG A 183 17.13 16.96 2.01
C ARG A 183 17.81 18.28 2.26
N ARG A 184 18.45 18.90 1.24
CA ARG A 184 19.06 20.24 1.39
C ARG A 184 18.04 21.31 1.70
N ASP A 185 16.86 21.21 1.08
CA ASP A 185 15.75 22.13 1.31
C ASP A 185 15.03 21.89 2.66
N GLY A 186 15.52 20.91 3.44
CA GLY A 186 15.00 20.61 4.78
C GLY A 186 13.64 19.92 4.81
N MET A 187 13.11 19.47 3.66
CA MET A 187 11.78 18.86 3.55
C MET A 187 11.75 17.43 4.04
N ILE A 188 12.84 16.69 3.87
CA ILE A 188 13.01 15.32 4.33
C ILE A 188 14.33 15.15 5.08
N SER A 189 14.37 14.17 5.98
CA SER A 189 15.61 13.65 6.56
C SER A 189 15.64 12.12 6.47
N LEU A 190 16.76 11.53 6.86
CA LEU A 190 16.87 10.08 7.02
C LEU A 190 17.19 9.79 8.48
N ASP A 191 16.45 8.83 9.07
CA ASP A 191 16.75 8.33 10.40
C ASP A 191 18.02 7.45 10.42
N SER A 192 18.42 6.97 11.61
CA SER A 192 19.59 6.10 11.80
C SER A 192 19.49 4.77 11.01
N LYS A 193 18.26 4.31 10.73
CA LYS A 193 17.96 3.10 9.93
C LYS A 193 17.74 3.41 8.45
N ARG A 194 17.96 4.68 8.05
CA ARG A 194 17.77 5.17 6.67
C ARG A 194 16.32 5.14 6.17
N HIS A 195 15.33 5.25 7.07
CA HIS A 195 13.97 5.55 6.67
C HIS A 195 13.83 7.02 6.33
N ILE A 196 12.99 7.33 5.36
CA ILE A 196 12.66 8.71 5.02
C ILE A 196 11.74 9.26 6.11
N VAL A 197 12.12 10.41 6.66
CA VAL A 197 11.29 11.21 7.56
C VAL A 197 10.87 12.47 6.80
N ILE A 198 9.58 12.64 6.60
CA ILE A 198 8.97 13.82 6.01
C ILE A 198 8.75 14.81 7.14
N LYS A 199 9.44 15.95 7.11
CA LYS A 199 9.44 16.92 8.20
C LYS A 199 8.10 17.65 8.32
N HIS A 200 7.82 18.19 9.52
CA HIS A 200 6.74 19.15 9.71
C HIS A 200 7.03 20.43 8.93
N GLY A 201 6.10 20.89 8.12
CA GLY A 201 6.24 22.09 7.31
C GLY A 201 5.34 22.04 6.08
N ASP A 202 5.29 23.14 5.34
CA ASP A 202 4.45 23.29 4.15
C ASP A 202 4.93 22.48 2.95
N PHE A 203 5.00 21.16 3.12
CA PHE A 203 5.19 20.24 2.01
C PHE A 203 4.07 20.43 0.96
N PHE A 204 2.90 20.91 1.43
CA PHE A 204 1.71 21.16 0.62
C PHE A 204 1.79 22.46 -0.19
N SER A 205 2.43 23.51 0.29
CA SER A 205 2.52 24.79 -0.41
C SER A 205 3.32 24.72 -1.72
N MET A 206 4.15 23.69 -1.87
CA MET A 206 4.95 23.46 -3.09
C MET A 206 4.27 22.52 -4.10
N THR A 207 3.21 21.83 -3.73
CA THR A 207 2.47 20.97 -4.66
C THR A 207 1.28 21.72 -5.21
N HIS A 208 1.34 22.13 -6.46
CA HIS A 208 0.21 22.72 -7.20
C HIS A 208 -0.85 21.67 -7.61
N CYS A 209 -0.99 20.59 -6.82
CA CYS A 209 -1.93 19.52 -7.13
C CYS A 209 -3.08 19.50 -6.11
N PRO A 210 -4.23 20.08 -6.44
CA PRO A 210 -5.41 20.07 -5.56
C PRO A 210 -6.01 18.70 -5.29
N VAL A 211 -5.65 17.68 -6.11
CA VAL A 211 -6.26 16.34 -6.06
C VAL A 211 -5.93 15.59 -4.78
N LEU A 212 -4.73 15.76 -4.20
CA LEU A 212 -4.35 15.07 -2.97
C LEU A 212 -4.67 15.86 -1.68
N THR A 213 -4.88 17.16 -1.75
CA THR A 213 -5.15 18.01 -0.58
C THR A 213 -6.55 17.81 0.00
N GLU A 214 -7.57 17.55 -0.82
CA GLU A 214 -8.94 17.32 -0.36
C GLU A 214 -9.14 15.93 0.30
N TRP A 215 -8.28 14.97 -0.02
CA TRP A 215 -8.36 13.61 0.52
C TRP A 215 -7.88 13.49 1.97
N TYR A 216 -7.01 14.39 2.42
CA TYR A 216 -6.44 14.36 3.78
C TYR A 216 -7.40 14.80 4.88
N HIS A 217 -8.51 15.47 4.54
CA HIS A 217 -9.45 16.01 5.55
C HIS A 217 -10.69 15.15 5.78
N ASN A 218 -10.95 14.14 4.94
CA ASN A 218 -12.19 13.34 5.01
C ASN A 218 -12.06 11.96 5.65
N ASP A 219 -10.84 11.47 5.98
CA ASP A 219 -10.70 10.13 6.58
C ASP A 219 -11.07 10.06 8.08
N GLU A 220 -11.28 11.20 8.77
CA GLU A 220 -11.79 11.21 10.16
C GLU A 220 -13.30 10.94 10.26
N ASN A 221 -14.04 10.93 9.15
CA ASN A 221 -15.51 10.77 9.11
C ASN A 221 -16.00 9.42 8.56
N PHE A 222 -15.12 8.44 8.34
CA PHE A 222 -15.49 7.12 7.81
C PHE A 222 -15.12 5.95 8.77
N LEU A 223 -15.31 6.16 10.09
CA LEU A 223 -15.34 5.07 11.10
C LEU A 223 -16.70 5.01 11.76
#